data_2747d78889d16228e3e79017191561c1
#
_entry.id   2747d78889d16228e3e79017191561c1
#
_cell.length_a   1.000
_cell.length_b   1.000
_cell.length_c   1.000
_cell.angle_alpha   90.00
_cell.angle_beta   90.00
_cell.angle_gamma   90.00
#
_symmetry.space_group_name_H-M   'P 1'
#
loop_
_entity.id
_entity.type
_entity.pdbx_description
1 polymer ?
#
loop_
_entity_poly.entity_id
_entity_poly.type
_entity_poly.pdbx_seq_one_letter_code
_entity_poly.pdbx_strand_id
1 'polypeptide(L)'
;HWIIQGMLSLTDIRRIIQSGKPIVWTMHDMWPFTGICHYAGDCDKYATQCHNCPQLYKGSRKDIAYRTFQKKKKLFEGAQITFVACSRWLESLAKKSDLIKGQTITNIPNAINTNLFKPRDKKQAREKCHLPQDKKLLLFGSVKITDKRKGIDYLVSACKQIASSYPDFSKELGVVVFGNQAEQYASLFPFPIYPMNYVSNEKELVDIYNAVDLYVTPSLQDNLPNTIVEAMACGIPCIGFNVGGIPQMIDHLHNGYVAEYQSSKDLANGIHWALTEGEYESLSEEACRKAVSSYSESTIAKKYVEIYNKITGNHA
;
A
#
# COMPACT_ATOMS: atom_id res chain seq x y z
N HIS A 1 7.44 10.46 11.15
CA HIS A 1 7.24 9.79 9.85
C HIS A 1 8.51 9.05 9.41
N TRP A 2 8.79 8.99 8.12
CA TRP A 2 9.98 8.35 7.57
C TRP A 2 11.25 9.12 7.97
N ILE A 3 12.13 8.50 8.78
CA ILE A 3 13.31 9.17 9.36
C ILE A 3 14.64 8.48 9.04
N ILE A 4 14.59 7.46 8.20
CA ILE A 4 15.73 6.64 7.79
C ILE A 4 16.32 7.09 6.45
N GLN A 5 17.29 6.37 5.92
CA GLN A 5 18.01 6.70 4.69
C GLN A 5 18.77 8.04 4.75
N GLY A 6 19.45 8.29 5.89
CA GLY A 6 20.32 9.43 6.06
C GLY A 6 19.68 10.67 6.68
N MET A 7 18.36 10.64 6.97
CA MET A 7 17.73 11.77 7.66
C MET A 7 18.09 11.84 9.14
N LEU A 8 17.92 10.73 9.89
CA LEU A 8 18.29 10.65 11.32
C LEU A 8 19.07 9.38 11.60
N SER A 9 20.14 9.50 12.40
CA SER A 9 20.85 8.38 12.98
C SER A 9 20.17 7.91 14.30
N LEU A 10 20.53 6.72 14.79
CA LEU A 10 20.09 6.28 16.13
C LEU A 10 20.55 7.23 17.25
N THR A 11 21.65 7.96 17.03
CA THR A 11 22.13 8.97 17.98
C THR A 11 21.21 10.20 17.98
N ASP A 12 20.72 10.62 16.82
CA ASP A 12 19.79 11.74 16.74
C ASP A 12 18.43 11.38 17.35
N ILE A 13 17.94 10.16 17.12
CA ILE A 13 16.73 9.66 17.79
C ILE A 13 16.91 9.67 19.31
N ARG A 14 18.10 9.28 19.82
CA ARG A 14 18.40 9.35 21.25
C ARG A 14 18.30 10.78 21.79
N ARG A 15 18.86 11.76 21.07
CA ARG A 15 18.78 13.17 21.47
C ARG A 15 17.33 13.67 21.50
N ILE A 16 16.51 13.24 20.54
CA ILE A 16 15.06 13.57 20.51
C ILE A 16 14.37 12.97 21.75
N ILE A 17 14.62 11.70 22.08
CA ILE A 17 14.06 11.05 23.28
C ILE A 17 14.50 11.79 24.54
N GLN A 18 15.79 12.14 24.65
CA GLN A 18 16.36 12.85 25.80
C GLN A 18 15.85 14.29 25.95
N SER A 19 15.20 14.86 24.93
CA SER A 19 14.60 16.20 25.04
C SER A 19 13.43 16.27 26.02
N GLY A 20 12.89 15.13 26.44
CA GLY A 20 11.73 15.03 27.33
C GLY A 20 10.40 15.48 26.74
N LYS A 21 10.38 15.82 25.43
CA LYS A 21 9.14 16.22 24.75
C LYS A 21 8.30 14.99 24.38
N PRO A 22 6.97 15.08 24.39
CA PRO A 22 6.09 14.02 23.90
C PRO A 22 6.44 13.66 22.44
N ILE A 23 6.54 12.35 22.14
CA ILE A 23 6.94 11.87 20.82
C ILE A 23 5.79 11.05 20.23
N VAL A 24 5.37 11.43 19.01
CA VAL A 24 4.51 10.61 18.15
C VAL A 24 5.32 10.18 16.93
N TRP A 25 5.47 8.87 16.75
CA TRP A 25 6.24 8.32 15.64
C TRP A 25 5.32 7.51 14.70
N THR A 26 5.02 8.08 13.54
CA THR A 26 4.26 7.41 12.50
C THR A 26 5.15 6.40 11.76
N MET A 27 4.73 5.14 11.77
CA MET A 27 5.45 4.02 11.14
C MET A 27 4.83 3.73 9.78
N HIS A 28 5.64 3.82 8.71
CA HIS A 28 5.23 3.48 7.34
C HIS A 28 5.63 2.05 6.95
N ASP A 29 6.54 1.44 7.71
CA ASP A 29 7.04 0.08 7.55
C ASP A 29 7.49 -0.52 8.89
N MET A 30 8.10 -1.70 8.85
CA MET A 30 8.51 -2.45 10.03
C MET A 30 9.85 -2.01 10.64
N TRP A 31 10.58 -1.07 10.00
CA TRP A 31 11.93 -0.71 10.48
C TRP A 31 11.98 -0.24 11.94
N PRO A 32 11.02 0.55 12.47
CA PRO A 32 11.07 0.99 13.86
C PRO A 32 11.13 -0.15 14.87
N PHE A 33 10.49 -1.27 14.58
CA PHE A 33 10.37 -2.40 15.52
C PHE A 33 11.08 -3.69 15.05
N THR A 34 11.94 -3.62 14.04
CA THR A 34 12.81 -4.70 13.58
C THR A 34 14.29 -4.35 13.78
N GLY A 35 15.19 -5.28 13.49
CA GLY A 35 16.63 -5.00 13.45
C GLY A 35 16.97 -4.02 12.32
N ILE A 36 16.67 -4.43 11.08
CA ILE A 36 17.01 -3.68 9.86
C ILE A 36 15.92 -3.68 8.79
N CYS A 37 14.93 -4.58 8.89
CA CYS A 37 13.98 -4.82 7.82
C CYS A 37 12.93 -3.72 7.72
N HIS A 38 12.58 -3.32 6.49
CA HIS A 38 11.37 -2.54 6.17
C HIS A 38 10.16 -3.46 6.06
N TYR A 39 10.37 -4.64 5.50
CA TYR A 39 9.42 -5.75 5.42
C TYR A 39 10.16 -7.03 5.79
N ALA A 40 9.60 -7.82 6.70
CA ALA A 40 10.27 -9.01 7.23
C ALA A 40 9.97 -10.28 6.41
N GLY A 41 8.99 -10.25 5.49
CA GLY A 41 8.51 -11.46 4.85
C GLY A 41 7.99 -12.45 5.89
N ASP A 42 8.39 -13.71 5.77
CA ASP A 42 8.00 -14.78 6.69
C ASP A 42 8.84 -14.81 7.99
N CYS A 43 9.78 -13.87 8.17
CA CYS A 43 10.62 -13.82 9.34
C CYS A 43 9.89 -13.16 10.53
N ASP A 44 9.75 -13.88 11.63
CA ASP A 44 9.12 -13.44 12.88
C ASP A 44 10.11 -13.10 14.02
N LYS A 45 11.43 -13.22 13.77
CA LYS A 45 12.47 -13.05 14.80
C LYS A 45 12.44 -11.71 15.50
N TYR A 46 11.87 -10.67 14.87
CA TYR A 46 11.71 -9.36 15.51
C TYR A 46 10.78 -9.40 16.73
N ALA A 47 9.95 -10.43 16.86
CA ALA A 47 9.07 -10.59 18.02
C ALA A 47 9.87 -10.78 19.32
N THR A 48 11.03 -11.41 19.25
CA THR A 48 11.91 -11.66 20.41
C THR A 48 13.27 -10.99 20.24
N GLN A 49 14.02 -11.39 19.23
CA GLN A 49 15.36 -10.87 18.95
C GLN A 49 15.81 -11.19 17.52
N CYS A 50 16.17 -10.17 16.74
CA CYS A 50 16.76 -10.38 15.42
C CYS A 50 18.17 -11.00 15.53
N HIS A 51 18.41 -12.03 14.73
CA HIS A 51 19.70 -12.71 14.55
C HIS A 51 19.63 -13.65 13.34
N ASN A 52 20.76 -14.12 12.79
CA ASN A 52 20.79 -15.00 11.62
C ASN A 52 19.79 -14.51 10.56
N CYS A 53 19.94 -13.25 10.17
CA CYS A 53 18.96 -12.55 9.35
C CYS A 53 18.89 -13.16 7.95
N PRO A 54 17.70 -13.62 7.49
CA PRO A 54 17.55 -14.24 6.18
C PRO A 54 17.71 -13.24 5.01
N GLN A 55 17.63 -11.96 5.29
CA GLN A 55 17.80 -10.90 4.26
C GLN A 55 19.28 -10.52 4.06
N LEU A 56 20.19 -11.07 4.85
CA LEU A 56 21.63 -10.84 4.69
C LEU A 56 22.26 -12.01 3.92
N TYR A 57 23.20 -11.69 3.02
CA TYR A 57 23.95 -12.69 2.27
C TYR A 57 24.67 -13.72 3.19
N LYS A 58 25.17 -13.25 4.33
CA LYS A 58 25.73 -14.10 5.41
C LYS A 58 25.14 -13.66 6.75
N GLY A 59 23.99 -14.23 7.09
CA GLY A 59 23.43 -14.09 8.43
C GLY A 59 24.28 -14.81 9.48
N SER A 60 24.39 -14.22 10.68
CA SER A 60 25.08 -14.83 11.81
C SER A 60 24.38 -14.48 13.12
N ARG A 61 24.72 -15.20 14.20
CA ARG A 61 24.13 -14.98 15.54
C ARG A 61 24.27 -13.53 16.02
N LYS A 62 25.35 -12.83 15.63
CA LYS A 62 25.63 -11.43 16.01
C LYS A 62 25.81 -10.53 14.77
N ASP A 63 25.01 -10.76 13.74
CA ASP A 63 25.00 -9.97 12.51
C ASP A 63 24.55 -8.51 12.75
N ILE A 64 24.48 -7.72 11.66
CA ILE A 64 24.05 -6.33 11.76
C ILE A 64 22.59 -6.20 12.24
N ALA A 65 21.71 -7.14 11.88
CA ALA A 65 20.32 -7.13 12.36
C ALA A 65 20.25 -7.31 13.87
N TYR A 66 21.05 -8.23 14.44
CA TYR A 66 21.19 -8.39 15.89
C TYR A 66 21.72 -7.13 16.55
N ARG A 67 22.85 -6.60 16.04
CA ARG A 67 23.50 -5.43 16.65
C ARG A 67 22.60 -4.19 16.62
N THR A 68 21.89 -3.98 15.53
CA THR A 68 20.95 -2.85 15.41
C THR A 68 19.74 -3.05 16.32
N PHE A 69 19.21 -4.28 16.42
CA PHE A 69 18.12 -4.61 17.35
C PHE A 69 18.52 -4.29 18.79
N GLN A 70 19.71 -4.70 19.24
CA GLN A 70 20.20 -4.40 20.58
C GLN A 70 20.40 -2.90 20.82
N LYS A 71 20.89 -2.16 19.82
CA LYS A 71 21.01 -0.70 19.92
C LYS A 71 19.64 -0.02 20.07
N LYS A 72 18.64 -0.47 19.31
CA LYS A 72 17.26 0.04 19.41
C LYS A 72 16.63 -0.33 20.74
N LYS A 73 16.85 -1.56 21.25
CA LYS A 73 16.34 -1.99 22.56
C LYS A 73 16.83 -1.06 23.67
N LYS A 74 18.13 -0.77 23.72
CA LYS A 74 18.70 0.20 24.65
C LYS A 74 18.23 1.64 24.44
N LEU A 75 17.90 1.99 23.18
CA LEU A 75 17.42 3.32 22.83
C LEU A 75 15.99 3.56 23.33
N PHE A 76 15.14 2.55 23.24
CA PHE A 76 13.72 2.65 23.62
C PHE A 76 13.46 2.29 25.10
N GLU A 77 14.47 1.77 25.80
CA GLU A 77 14.37 1.48 27.23
C GLU A 77 14.09 2.77 28.02
N GLY A 78 12.97 2.79 28.77
CA GLY A 78 12.53 3.96 29.52
C GLY A 78 11.99 5.13 28.68
N ALA A 79 12.02 5.05 27.35
CA ALA A 79 11.42 6.07 26.50
C ALA A 79 9.89 6.00 26.54
N GLN A 80 9.23 7.15 26.39
CA GLN A 80 7.78 7.25 26.22
C GLN A 80 7.47 7.73 24.80
N ILE A 81 7.15 6.79 23.92
CA ILE A 81 6.88 7.06 22.52
C ILE A 81 5.49 6.51 22.17
N THR A 82 4.67 7.33 21.54
CA THR A 82 3.43 6.86 20.91
C THR A 82 3.73 6.49 19.45
N PHE A 83 3.69 5.20 19.16
CA PHE A 83 3.86 4.69 17.80
C PHE A 83 2.50 4.63 17.11
N VAL A 84 2.42 5.22 15.91
CA VAL A 84 1.23 5.23 15.06
C VAL A 84 1.52 4.43 13.80
N ALA A 85 0.94 3.24 13.68
CA ALA A 85 1.02 2.42 12.46
C ALA A 85 0.06 2.94 11.40
N CYS A 86 0.43 2.89 10.11
CA CYS A 86 -0.47 3.31 9.04
C CYS A 86 -1.57 2.27 8.74
N SER A 87 -1.47 1.05 9.27
CA SER A 87 -2.50 0.00 9.10
C SER A 87 -2.69 -0.81 10.38
N ARG A 88 -3.84 -1.47 10.50
CA ARG A 88 -4.10 -2.47 11.55
C ARG A 88 -3.15 -3.66 11.46
N TRP A 89 -2.76 -4.04 10.24
CA TRP A 89 -1.75 -5.08 10.02
C TRP A 89 -0.40 -4.68 10.64
N LEU A 90 0.12 -3.48 10.31
CA LEU A 90 1.40 -3.02 10.86
C LEU A 90 1.34 -2.84 12.38
N GLU A 91 0.23 -2.34 12.92
CA GLU A 91 -0.03 -2.26 14.36
C GLU A 91 0.06 -3.63 15.03
N SER A 92 -0.59 -4.65 14.44
CA SER A 92 -0.58 -6.01 14.98
C SER A 92 0.82 -6.62 15.03
N LEU A 93 1.66 -6.35 14.02
CA LEU A 93 3.04 -6.78 13.97
C LEU A 93 3.92 -6.01 14.97
N ALA A 94 3.73 -4.71 15.06
CA ALA A 94 4.46 -3.85 16.00
C ALA A 94 4.23 -4.27 17.46
N LYS A 95 2.99 -4.60 17.83
CA LYS A 95 2.64 -5.10 19.17
C LYS A 95 3.32 -6.41 19.56
N LYS A 96 3.75 -7.20 18.58
CA LYS A 96 4.49 -8.46 18.81
C LYS A 96 5.98 -8.22 19.10
N SER A 97 6.53 -7.07 18.70
CA SER A 97 7.98 -6.82 18.80
C SER A 97 8.44 -6.50 20.21
N ASP A 98 9.46 -7.22 20.69
CA ASP A 98 10.11 -6.98 21.99
C ASP A 98 10.79 -5.60 22.09
N LEU A 99 11.02 -4.92 20.96
CA LEU A 99 11.57 -3.58 20.95
C LEU A 99 10.61 -2.51 21.50
N ILE A 100 9.32 -2.63 21.19
CA ILE A 100 8.35 -1.57 21.45
C ILE A 100 7.05 -2.03 22.11
N LYS A 101 6.95 -3.30 22.50
CA LYS A 101 5.74 -3.87 23.14
C LYS A 101 5.28 -3.14 24.41
N GLY A 102 6.19 -2.44 25.09
CA GLY A 102 5.88 -1.63 26.27
C GLY A 102 5.45 -0.20 25.97
N GLN A 103 5.39 0.19 24.71
CA GLN A 103 5.03 1.52 24.27
C GLN A 103 3.53 1.60 23.91
N THR A 104 3.01 2.82 23.81
CA THR A 104 1.66 3.04 23.23
C THR A 104 1.72 2.81 21.72
N ILE A 105 0.92 1.87 21.21
CA ILE A 105 0.85 1.53 19.79
C ILE A 105 -0.61 1.60 19.34
N THR A 106 -0.86 2.40 18.32
CA THR A 106 -2.19 2.58 17.70
C THR A 106 -2.06 2.65 16.18
N ASN A 107 -3.19 2.77 15.46
CA ASN A 107 -3.15 2.96 14.02
C ASN A 107 -3.94 4.19 13.57
N ILE A 108 -3.37 4.94 12.62
CA ILE A 108 -4.01 5.98 11.84
C ILE A 108 -3.52 5.83 10.40
N PRO A 109 -4.42 5.64 9.42
CA PRO A 109 -4.03 5.50 8.02
C PRO A 109 -3.34 6.74 7.45
N ASN A 110 -2.70 6.59 6.28
CA ASN A 110 -2.23 7.74 5.52
C ASN A 110 -3.41 8.56 5.01
N ALA A 111 -3.23 9.88 5.00
CA ALA A 111 -4.21 10.79 4.42
C ALA A 111 -4.10 10.85 2.90
N ILE A 112 -5.22 11.15 2.23
CA ILE A 112 -5.28 11.47 0.82
C ILE A 112 -6.00 12.82 0.61
N ASN A 113 -5.50 13.61 -0.34
CA ASN A 113 -6.15 14.86 -0.75
C ASN A 113 -7.38 14.56 -1.63
N THR A 114 -8.54 14.41 -0.99
CA THR A 114 -9.82 14.11 -1.68
C THR A 114 -10.38 15.30 -2.47
N ASN A 115 -9.80 16.49 -2.37
CA ASN A 115 -10.13 17.61 -3.26
C ASN A 115 -9.45 17.46 -4.62
N LEU A 116 -8.29 16.82 -4.64
CA LEU A 116 -7.50 16.55 -5.85
C LEU A 116 -7.90 15.21 -6.47
N PHE A 117 -7.83 14.11 -5.69
CA PHE A 117 -8.23 12.76 -6.09
C PHE A 117 -9.75 12.63 -5.90
N LYS A 118 -10.48 12.73 -6.98
CA LYS A 118 -11.94 12.62 -7.02
C LYS A 118 -12.42 12.17 -8.39
N PRO A 119 -13.64 11.67 -8.52
CA PRO A 119 -14.21 11.30 -9.80
C PRO A 119 -14.24 12.46 -10.80
N ARG A 120 -13.88 12.17 -12.05
CA ARG A 120 -13.90 13.10 -13.19
C ARG A 120 -14.50 12.39 -14.40
N ASP A 121 -14.76 13.15 -15.47
CA ASP A 121 -15.23 12.61 -16.73
C ASP A 121 -14.20 11.64 -17.34
N LYS A 122 -14.59 10.36 -17.45
CA LYS A 122 -13.74 9.25 -17.94
C LYS A 122 -13.32 9.47 -19.39
N LYS A 123 -14.23 9.97 -20.25
CA LYS A 123 -13.94 10.19 -21.66
C LYS A 123 -12.85 11.24 -21.83
N GLN A 124 -12.96 12.37 -21.13
CA GLN A 124 -11.93 13.42 -21.15
C GLN A 124 -10.60 12.92 -20.56
N ALA A 125 -10.64 12.13 -19.50
CA ALA A 125 -9.44 11.56 -18.90
C ALA A 125 -8.72 10.62 -19.90
N ARG A 126 -9.46 9.77 -20.62
CA ARG A 126 -8.92 8.90 -21.67
C ARG A 126 -8.32 9.68 -22.83
N GLU A 127 -8.98 10.76 -23.29
CA GLU A 127 -8.46 11.64 -24.33
C GLU A 127 -7.10 12.24 -23.92
N LYS A 128 -7.00 12.77 -22.71
CA LYS A 128 -5.74 13.33 -22.17
C LYS A 128 -4.63 12.29 -22.05
N CYS A 129 -4.98 11.07 -21.65
CA CYS A 129 -4.03 9.97 -21.48
C CYS A 129 -3.75 9.21 -22.78
N HIS A 130 -4.35 9.60 -23.92
CA HIS A 130 -4.26 8.91 -25.20
C HIS A 130 -4.65 7.43 -25.12
N LEU A 131 -5.70 7.13 -24.34
CA LEU A 131 -6.23 5.79 -24.11
C LEU A 131 -7.49 5.52 -24.94
N PRO A 132 -7.75 4.26 -25.34
CA PRO A 132 -8.91 3.90 -26.13
C PRO A 132 -10.22 4.13 -25.39
N GLN A 133 -11.27 4.54 -26.12
CA GLN A 133 -12.58 4.80 -25.55
C GLN A 133 -13.46 3.54 -25.44
N ASP A 134 -13.15 2.51 -26.21
CA ASP A 134 -13.93 1.30 -26.41
C ASP A 134 -13.45 0.09 -25.60
N LYS A 135 -12.41 0.25 -24.75
CA LYS A 135 -11.85 -0.83 -23.93
C LYS A 135 -12.21 -0.70 -22.46
N LYS A 136 -12.29 -1.84 -21.79
CA LYS A 136 -12.25 -1.92 -20.32
C LYS A 136 -10.79 -1.97 -19.88
N LEU A 137 -10.35 -0.97 -19.12
CA LEU A 137 -8.95 -0.75 -18.81
C LEU A 137 -8.62 -1.13 -17.36
N LEU A 138 -7.69 -2.08 -17.21
CA LEU A 138 -7.09 -2.43 -15.94
C LEU A 138 -5.88 -1.56 -15.70
N LEU A 139 -5.72 -0.99 -14.51
CA LEU A 139 -4.54 -0.23 -14.13
C LEU A 139 -3.66 -1.03 -13.17
N PHE A 140 -2.39 -1.13 -13.46
CA PHE A 140 -1.33 -1.55 -12.53
C PHE A 140 -0.27 -0.47 -12.43
N GLY A 141 0.17 -0.16 -11.22
CA GLY A 141 1.17 0.89 -11.01
C GLY A 141 2.21 0.56 -9.94
N SER A 142 3.46 0.86 -10.25
CA SER A 142 4.57 0.76 -9.30
C SER A 142 5.72 1.67 -9.72
N VAL A 143 6.43 2.28 -8.77
CA VAL A 143 7.64 3.05 -9.07
C VAL A 143 8.64 2.23 -9.89
N LYS A 144 8.82 0.95 -9.54
CA LYS A 144 9.65 -0.02 -10.26
C LYS A 144 8.82 -1.26 -10.55
N ILE A 145 8.43 -1.44 -11.82
CA ILE A 145 7.57 -2.57 -12.25
C ILE A 145 8.21 -3.92 -11.98
N THR A 146 9.55 -4.00 -12.07
CA THR A 146 10.34 -5.22 -11.80
C THR A 146 10.48 -5.57 -10.31
N ASP A 147 9.89 -4.78 -9.40
CA ASP A 147 9.84 -5.15 -7.97
C ASP A 147 8.90 -6.36 -7.79
N LYS A 148 9.51 -7.53 -7.56
CA LYS A 148 8.78 -8.80 -7.36
C LYS A 148 7.72 -8.71 -6.27
N ARG A 149 7.94 -7.87 -5.24
CA ARG A 149 6.97 -7.64 -4.16
C ARG A 149 5.65 -7.06 -4.68
N LYS A 150 5.64 -6.36 -5.81
CA LYS A 150 4.45 -5.77 -6.43
C LYS A 150 3.64 -6.76 -7.26
N GLY A 151 4.20 -7.93 -7.60
CA GLY A 151 3.46 -9.08 -8.10
C GLY A 151 2.92 -8.98 -9.52
N ILE A 152 3.55 -8.19 -10.41
CA ILE A 152 3.09 -8.06 -11.81
C ILE A 152 2.93 -9.42 -12.50
N ASP A 153 3.77 -10.40 -12.17
CA ASP A 153 3.71 -11.75 -12.75
C ASP A 153 2.36 -12.44 -12.46
N TYR A 154 1.74 -12.16 -11.30
CA TYR A 154 0.41 -12.66 -10.96
C TYR A 154 -0.66 -11.99 -11.82
N LEU A 155 -0.54 -10.69 -12.12
CA LEU A 155 -1.45 -10.01 -13.03
C LEU A 155 -1.33 -10.56 -14.44
N VAL A 156 -0.12 -10.75 -14.96
CA VAL A 156 0.11 -11.39 -16.27
C VAL A 156 -0.55 -12.77 -16.33
N SER A 157 -0.35 -13.58 -15.29
CA SER A 157 -0.94 -14.91 -15.19
C SER A 157 -2.47 -14.87 -15.13
N ALA A 158 -3.05 -13.94 -14.38
CA ALA A 158 -4.49 -13.72 -14.30
C ALA A 158 -5.06 -13.29 -15.66
N CYS A 159 -4.40 -12.37 -16.36
CA CYS A 159 -4.80 -11.95 -17.70
C CYS A 159 -4.78 -13.11 -18.72
N LYS A 160 -3.77 -14.00 -18.66
CA LYS A 160 -3.73 -15.21 -19.49
C LYS A 160 -4.89 -16.16 -19.19
N GLN A 161 -5.26 -16.32 -17.92
CA GLN A 161 -6.41 -17.12 -17.53
C GLN A 161 -7.73 -16.52 -18.06
N ILE A 162 -7.91 -15.20 -17.95
CA ILE A 162 -9.07 -14.52 -18.54
C ILE A 162 -9.14 -14.75 -20.05
N ALA A 163 -8.04 -14.59 -20.77
CA ALA A 163 -8.00 -14.80 -22.22
C ALA A 163 -8.36 -16.23 -22.61
N SER A 164 -7.95 -17.21 -21.79
CA SER A 164 -8.26 -18.62 -22.02
C SER A 164 -9.71 -18.99 -21.68
N SER A 165 -10.22 -18.48 -20.55
CA SER A 165 -11.55 -18.85 -20.02
C SER A 165 -12.68 -18.02 -20.62
N TYR A 166 -12.40 -16.78 -21.03
CA TYR A 166 -13.39 -15.82 -21.53
C TYR A 166 -12.84 -15.09 -22.78
N PRO A 167 -12.65 -15.80 -23.94
CA PRO A 167 -11.95 -15.25 -25.10
C PRO A 167 -12.64 -14.03 -25.71
N ASP A 168 -13.97 -13.94 -25.71
CA ASP A 168 -14.69 -12.79 -26.23
C ASP A 168 -14.57 -11.58 -25.30
N PHE A 169 -14.74 -11.76 -24.00
CA PHE A 169 -14.53 -10.72 -23.00
C PHE A 169 -13.10 -10.17 -23.03
N SER A 170 -12.11 -11.04 -23.26
CA SER A 170 -10.70 -10.63 -23.31
C SER A 170 -10.40 -9.64 -24.45
N LYS A 171 -11.17 -9.65 -25.53
CA LYS A 171 -11.04 -8.71 -26.65
C LYS A 171 -11.43 -7.27 -26.26
N GLU A 172 -12.23 -7.11 -25.21
CA GLU A 172 -12.64 -5.81 -24.69
C GLU A 172 -11.60 -5.22 -23.71
N LEU A 173 -10.61 -6.02 -23.26
CA LEU A 173 -9.67 -5.63 -22.22
C LEU A 173 -8.44 -4.91 -22.78
N GLY A 174 -7.87 -4.04 -21.93
CA GLY A 174 -6.55 -3.48 -22.05
C GLY A 174 -5.91 -3.27 -20.69
N VAL A 175 -4.59 -3.19 -20.62
CA VAL A 175 -3.85 -2.95 -19.37
C VAL A 175 -3.06 -1.65 -19.48
N VAL A 176 -3.33 -0.74 -18.60
CA VAL A 176 -2.51 0.47 -18.39
C VAL A 176 -1.48 0.16 -17.32
N VAL A 177 -0.22 0.38 -17.64
CA VAL A 177 0.88 0.13 -16.70
C VAL A 177 1.69 1.40 -16.51
N PHE A 178 1.69 1.98 -15.32
CA PHE A 178 2.56 3.13 -15.04
C PHE A 178 3.74 2.77 -14.14
N GLY A 179 4.90 3.32 -14.47
CA GLY A 179 6.14 3.12 -13.74
C GLY A 179 7.33 2.84 -14.66
N ASN A 180 8.52 2.84 -14.06
CA ASN A 180 9.75 2.59 -14.81
C ASN A 180 9.78 1.16 -15.38
N GLN A 181 10.17 1.05 -16.65
CA GLN A 181 10.34 -0.22 -17.38
C GLN A 181 9.02 -0.97 -17.70
N ALA A 182 7.88 -0.28 -17.74
CA ALA A 182 6.59 -0.89 -18.09
C ALA A 182 6.59 -1.58 -19.47
N GLU A 183 7.31 -1.04 -20.44
CA GLU A 183 7.43 -1.55 -21.82
C GLU A 183 7.96 -2.98 -21.90
N GLN A 184 8.82 -3.39 -20.94
CA GLN A 184 9.40 -4.74 -20.91
C GLN A 184 8.37 -5.84 -20.70
N TYR A 185 7.19 -5.50 -20.19
CA TYR A 185 6.12 -6.45 -19.93
C TYR A 185 5.08 -6.52 -21.06
N ALA A 186 5.18 -5.67 -22.09
CA ALA A 186 4.19 -5.58 -23.15
C ALA A 186 3.92 -6.92 -23.85
N SER A 187 4.96 -7.69 -24.17
CA SER A 187 4.86 -8.99 -24.84
C SER A 187 4.33 -10.13 -23.95
N LEU A 188 4.19 -9.92 -22.65
CA LEU A 188 3.77 -10.96 -21.71
C LEU A 188 2.25 -11.02 -21.55
N PHE A 189 1.55 -9.89 -21.83
CA PHE A 189 0.11 -9.81 -21.72
C PHE A 189 -0.60 -10.34 -22.96
N PRO A 190 -1.77 -10.99 -22.84
CA PRO A 190 -2.53 -11.55 -23.97
C PRO A 190 -3.38 -10.52 -24.72
N PHE A 191 -3.48 -9.29 -24.24
CA PHE A 191 -4.25 -8.18 -24.84
C PHE A 191 -3.45 -6.87 -24.74
N PRO A 192 -3.90 -5.78 -25.41
CA PRO A 192 -3.14 -4.54 -25.52
C PRO A 192 -2.72 -3.98 -24.17
N ILE A 193 -1.47 -3.54 -24.10
CA ILE A 193 -0.92 -2.80 -22.95
C ILE A 193 -0.61 -1.38 -23.38
N TYR A 194 -0.87 -0.45 -22.48
CA TYR A 194 -0.63 0.98 -22.63
C TYR A 194 0.38 1.40 -21.58
N PRO A 195 1.69 1.31 -21.90
CA PRO A 195 2.75 1.67 -20.95
C PRO A 195 2.78 3.19 -20.77
N MET A 196 2.80 3.62 -19.53
CA MET A 196 3.01 5.00 -19.14
C MET A 196 4.32 5.12 -18.39
N ASN A 197 5.04 6.21 -18.63
CA ASN A 197 6.27 6.51 -17.90
C ASN A 197 6.01 6.71 -16.41
N TYR A 198 7.07 6.85 -15.64
CA TYR A 198 6.95 7.24 -14.25
C TYR A 198 6.30 8.62 -14.14
N VAL A 199 5.16 8.68 -13.48
CA VAL A 199 4.38 9.90 -13.28
C VAL A 199 4.61 10.38 -11.85
N SER A 200 5.22 11.57 -11.70
CA SER A 200 5.41 12.24 -10.41
C SER A 200 4.42 13.38 -10.17
N ASN A 201 3.70 13.79 -11.20
CA ASN A 201 2.71 14.85 -11.12
C ASN A 201 1.36 14.28 -10.68
N GLU A 202 0.88 14.69 -9.52
CA GLU A 202 -0.39 14.21 -8.96
C GLU A 202 -1.59 14.49 -9.88
N LYS A 203 -1.58 15.59 -10.66
CA LYS A 203 -2.68 15.90 -11.59
C LYS A 203 -2.76 14.89 -12.74
N GLU A 204 -1.59 14.46 -13.24
CA GLU A 204 -1.51 13.42 -14.27
C GLU A 204 -1.94 12.06 -13.69
N LEU A 205 -1.55 11.74 -12.45
CA LEU A 205 -2.02 10.53 -11.77
C LEU A 205 -3.54 10.51 -11.62
N VAL A 206 -4.16 11.65 -11.29
CA VAL A 206 -5.61 11.75 -11.21
C VAL A 206 -6.28 11.50 -12.57
N ASP A 207 -5.72 12.02 -13.65
CA ASP A 207 -6.26 11.76 -15.01
C ASP A 207 -6.09 10.27 -15.37
N ILE A 208 -4.98 9.62 -15.01
CA ILE A 208 -4.78 8.16 -15.22
C ILE A 208 -5.80 7.34 -14.42
N TYR A 209 -6.00 7.63 -13.12
CA TYR A 209 -6.99 6.90 -12.32
C TYR A 209 -8.40 7.06 -12.93
N ASN A 210 -8.79 8.26 -13.34
CA ASN A 210 -10.11 8.50 -13.93
C ASN A 210 -10.29 7.91 -15.35
N ALA A 211 -9.19 7.53 -16.01
CA ALA A 211 -9.23 6.95 -17.37
C ALA A 211 -9.48 5.43 -17.38
N VAL A 212 -9.39 4.75 -16.25
CA VAL A 212 -9.44 3.29 -16.15
C VAL A 212 -10.73 2.79 -15.50
N ASP A 213 -10.95 1.48 -15.54
CA ASP A 213 -12.13 0.85 -14.97
C ASP A 213 -11.82 0.09 -13.67
N LEU A 214 -10.64 -0.49 -13.52
CA LEU A 214 -10.21 -1.17 -12.30
C LEU A 214 -8.76 -0.85 -11.98
N TYR A 215 -8.45 -0.75 -10.69
CA TYR A 215 -7.07 -0.77 -10.20
C TYR A 215 -6.74 -2.14 -9.62
N VAL A 216 -5.67 -2.77 -10.13
CA VAL A 216 -5.26 -4.12 -9.70
C VAL A 216 -3.88 -4.07 -9.05
N THR A 217 -3.79 -4.53 -7.81
CA THR A 217 -2.55 -4.56 -7.02
C THR A 217 -2.30 -5.93 -6.39
N PRO A 218 -1.66 -6.86 -7.13
CA PRO A 218 -1.34 -8.20 -6.63
C PRO A 218 -0.06 -8.21 -5.78
N SER A 219 0.10 -7.22 -4.91
CA SER A 219 1.27 -7.10 -4.04
C SER A 219 1.40 -8.31 -3.13
N LEU A 220 2.62 -8.83 -2.98
CA LEU A 220 2.94 -9.96 -2.09
C LEU A 220 3.16 -9.50 -0.65
N GLN A 221 3.45 -8.24 -0.44
CA GLN A 221 3.51 -7.62 0.88
C GLN A 221 3.37 -6.09 0.71
N ASP A 222 2.42 -5.50 1.38
CA ASP A 222 2.24 -4.04 1.43
C ASP A 222 1.60 -3.62 2.75
N ASN A 223 2.00 -2.47 3.26
CA ASN A 223 1.44 -1.94 4.50
C ASN A 223 0.06 -1.31 4.26
N LEU A 224 0.04 -0.19 3.57
CA LEU A 224 -1.19 0.53 3.18
C LEU A 224 -0.87 1.29 1.89
N PRO A 225 -1.00 0.65 0.71
CA PRO A 225 -0.60 1.27 -0.55
C PRO A 225 -1.46 2.48 -0.88
N ASN A 226 -0.85 3.67 -0.95
CA ASN A 226 -1.55 4.91 -1.28
C ASN A 226 -2.27 4.82 -2.62
N THR A 227 -1.73 4.07 -3.58
CA THR A 227 -2.33 3.85 -4.90
C THR A 227 -3.74 3.26 -4.85
N ILE A 228 -4.07 2.44 -3.83
CA ILE A 228 -5.45 1.96 -3.62
C ILE A 228 -6.35 3.12 -3.20
N VAL A 229 -5.92 3.94 -2.21
CA VAL A 229 -6.74 5.06 -1.74
C VAL A 229 -6.92 6.11 -2.83
N GLU A 230 -5.88 6.38 -3.62
CA GLU A 230 -5.90 7.29 -4.77
C GLU A 230 -6.92 6.83 -5.83
N ALA A 231 -6.88 5.55 -6.20
CA ALA A 231 -7.85 4.94 -7.11
C ALA A 231 -9.28 5.01 -6.55
N MET A 232 -9.47 4.58 -5.30
CA MET A 232 -10.78 4.61 -4.64
C MET A 232 -11.34 6.03 -4.53
N ALA A 233 -10.50 7.04 -4.22
CA ALA A 233 -10.90 8.43 -4.16
C ALA A 233 -11.37 8.96 -5.52
N CYS A 234 -10.83 8.43 -6.62
CA CYS A 234 -11.30 8.69 -7.98
C CYS A 234 -12.52 7.85 -8.39
N GLY A 235 -13.08 7.05 -7.49
CA GLY A 235 -14.24 6.17 -7.77
C GLY A 235 -13.86 4.91 -8.55
N ILE A 236 -12.60 4.46 -8.49
CA ILE A 236 -12.15 3.27 -9.20
C ILE A 236 -12.12 2.08 -8.25
N PRO A 237 -12.94 1.02 -8.49
CA PRO A 237 -12.91 -0.19 -7.71
C PRO A 237 -11.52 -0.85 -7.76
N CYS A 238 -11.11 -1.44 -6.64
CA CYS A 238 -9.76 -1.98 -6.49
C CYS A 238 -9.79 -3.50 -6.30
N ILE A 239 -8.81 -4.18 -6.88
CA ILE A 239 -8.60 -5.61 -6.68
C ILE A 239 -7.20 -5.84 -6.14
N GLY A 240 -7.09 -6.62 -5.07
CA GLY A 240 -5.81 -6.93 -4.46
C GLY A 240 -5.81 -8.24 -3.70
N PHE A 241 -4.62 -8.75 -3.37
CA PHE A 241 -4.51 -9.96 -2.54
C PHE A 241 -4.86 -9.72 -1.08
N ASN A 242 -5.32 -10.77 -0.42
CA ASN A 242 -5.54 -10.81 1.03
C ASN A 242 -4.19 -10.82 1.78
N VAL A 243 -3.51 -9.68 1.80
CA VAL A 243 -2.18 -9.54 2.42
C VAL A 243 -1.96 -8.13 2.96
N GLY A 244 -1.24 -8.03 4.08
CA GLY A 244 -0.86 -6.74 4.65
C GLY A 244 -2.07 -5.89 5.07
N GLY A 245 -2.03 -4.61 4.70
CA GLY A 245 -3.14 -3.68 4.94
C GLY A 245 -4.18 -3.61 3.81
N ILE A 246 -4.03 -4.38 2.72
CA ILE A 246 -4.94 -4.35 1.57
C ILE A 246 -6.38 -4.70 1.97
N PRO A 247 -6.66 -5.77 2.77
CA PRO A 247 -8.02 -6.10 3.19
C PRO A 247 -8.67 -5.07 4.13
N GLN A 248 -7.89 -4.14 4.68
CA GLN A 248 -8.44 -3.02 5.44
C GLN A 248 -9.02 -1.94 4.53
N MET A 249 -8.50 -1.85 3.30
CA MET A 249 -8.85 -0.83 2.32
C MET A 249 -9.99 -1.28 1.42
N ILE A 250 -9.94 -2.52 0.95
CA ILE A 250 -10.93 -3.10 0.05
C ILE A 250 -11.94 -3.92 0.87
N ASP A 251 -13.21 -3.50 0.84
CA ASP A 251 -14.32 -4.30 1.36
C ASP A 251 -14.79 -5.24 0.25
N HIS A 252 -14.49 -6.53 0.42
CA HIS A 252 -14.73 -7.57 -0.58
C HIS A 252 -16.18 -7.58 -1.06
N LEU A 253 -16.37 -7.52 -2.38
CA LEU A 253 -17.65 -7.44 -3.10
C LEU A 253 -18.47 -6.15 -2.88
N HIS A 254 -17.95 -5.17 -2.14
CA HIS A 254 -18.64 -3.90 -1.89
C HIS A 254 -18.00 -2.71 -2.59
N ASN A 255 -16.67 -2.59 -2.53
CA ASN A 255 -15.94 -1.53 -3.23
C ASN A 255 -14.78 -2.07 -4.08
N GLY A 256 -14.74 -3.39 -4.27
CA GLY A 256 -13.70 -4.09 -5.00
C GLY A 256 -13.64 -5.57 -4.61
N TYR A 257 -12.51 -6.22 -4.89
CA TYR A 257 -12.35 -7.66 -4.66
C TYR A 257 -11.05 -7.95 -3.93
N VAL A 258 -11.12 -8.70 -2.84
CA VAL A 258 -9.96 -9.21 -2.12
C VAL A 258 -9.73 -10.66 -2.56
N ALA A 259 -8.72 -10.86 -3.41
CA ALA A 259 -8.37 -12.17 -3.92
C ALA A 259 -7.52 -12.97 -2.93
N GLU A 260 -7.62 -14.29 -3.00
CA GLU A 260 -6.79 -15.21 -2.25
C GLU A 260 -5.30 -14.94 -2.51
N TYR A 261 -4.51 -14.94 -1.44
CA TYR A 261 -3.08 -14.64 -1.51
C TYR A 261 -2.35 -15.56 -2.49
N GLN A 262 -1.61 -14.95 -3.43
CA GLN A 262 -0.85 -15.63 -4.49
C GLN A 262 -1.70 -16.46 -5.48
N SER A 263 -3.02 -16.29 -5.52
CA SER A 263 -3.88 -16.98 -6.47
C SER A 263 -4.15 -16.10 -7.71
N SER A 264 -3.42 -16.34 -8.81
CA SER A 264 -3.72 -15.69 -10.10
C SER A 264 -5.10 -16.07 -10.62
N LYS A 265 -5.61 -17.25 -10.26
CA LYS A 265 -6.94 -17.72 -10.63
C LYS A 265 -8.02 -16.88 -9.96
N ASP A 266 -7.88 -16.66 -8.65
CA ASP A 266 -8.86 -15.88 -7.91
C ASP A 266 -8.76 -14.38 -8.25
N LEU A 267 -7.54 -13.90 -8.56
CA LEU A 267 -7.33 -12.57 -9.10
C LEU A 267 -8.06 -12.38 -10.44
N ALA A 268 -8.01 -13.39 -11.33
CA ALA A 268 -8.75 -13.40 -12.60
C ALA A 268 -10.26 -13.40 -12.38
N ASN A 269 -10.76 -14.21 -11.45
CA ASN A 269 -12.18 -14.23 -11.07
C ASN A 269 -12.65 -12.86 -10.59
N GLY A 270 -11.86 -12.20 -9.71
CA GLY A 270 -12.19 -10.87 -9.21
C GLY A 270 -12.24 -9.80 -10.30
N ILE A 271 -11.30 -9.84 -11.26
CA ILE A 271 -11.29 -8.93 -12.41
C ILE A 271 -12.54 -9.16 -13.27
N HIS A 272 -12.84 -10.42 -13.61
CA HIS A 272 -14.00 -10.76 -14.41
C HIS A 272 -15.30 -10.33 -13.71
N TRP A 273 -15.48 -10.73 -12.45
CA TRP A 273 -16.63 -10.38 -11.64
C TRP A 273 -16.88 -8.87 -11.60
N ALA A 274 -15.87 -8.06 -11.29
CA ALA A 274 -16.02 -6.62 -11.14
C ALA A 274 -16.41 -5.90 -12.45
N LEU A 275 -16.06 -6.48 -13.60
CA LEU A 275 -16.34 -5.88 -14.91
C LEU A 275 -17.58 -6.44 -15.62
N THR A 276 -18.19 -7.53 -15.12
CA THR A 276 -19.32 -8.21 -15.77
C THR A 276 -20.52 -8.42 -14.86
N GLU A 277 -20.31 -8.84 -13.62
CA GLU A 277 -21.38 -9.24 -12.68
C GLU A 277 -21.57 -8.19 -11.56
N GLY A 278 -20.50 -7.49 -11.19
CA GLY A 278 -20.55 -6.41 -10.20
C GLY A 278 -21.35 -5.22 -10.71
N GLU A 279 -22.19 -4.63 -9.87
CA GLU A 279 -22.84 -3.35 -10.18
C GLU A 279 -21.78 -2.24 -10.12
N TYR A 280 -21.13 -1.96 -11.24
CA TYR A 280 -19.95 -1.10 -11.32
C TYR A 280 -20.16 0.27 -10.68
N GLU A 281 -21.31 0.91 -10.93
CA GLU A 281 -21.67 2.19 -10.35
C GLU A 281 -21.68 2.13 -8.82
N SER A 282 -22.27 1.09 -8.26
CA SER A 282 -22.29 0.87 -6.80
C SER A 282 -20.89 0.64 -6.24
N LEU A 283 -20.07 -0.19 -6.91
CA LEU A 283 -18.67 -0.42 -6.50
C LEU A 283 -17.86 0.89 -6.52
N SER A 284 -18.08 1.73 -7.53
CA SER A 284 -17.41 3.02 -7.70
C SER A 284 -17.79 4.01 -6.59
N GLU A 285 -19.09 4.15 -6.31
CA GLU A 285 -19.61 5.02 -5.26
C GLU A 285 -19.11 4.59 -3.89
N GLU A 286 -19.14 3.30 -3.58
CA GLU A 286 -18.66 2.75 -2.31
C GLU A 286 -17.13 2.91 -2.14
N ALA A 287 -16.35 2.76 -3.22
CA ALA A 287 -14.93 3.03 -3.21
C ALA A 287 -14.64 4.49 -2.86
N CYS A 288 -15.28 5.43 -3.55
CA CYS A 288 -15.14 6.86 -3.29
C CYS A 288 -15.60 7.22 -1.87
N ARG A 289 -16.76 6.74 -1.44
CA ARG A 289 -17.33 6.97 -0.11
C ARG A 289 -16.36 6.53 1.00
N LYS A 290 -15.80 5.33 0.88
CA LYS A 290 -14.82 4.81 1.84
C LYS A 290 -13.53 5.64 1.85
N ALA A 291 -13.02 6.03 0.68
CA ALA A 291 -11.84 6.87 0.59
C ALA A 291 -12.04 8.21 1.32
N VAL A 292 -13.16 8.89 1.07
CA VAL A 292 -13.48 10.17 1.71
C VAL A 292 -13.70 10.02 3.21
N SER A 293 -14.51 9.06 3.65
CA SER A 293 -14.87 8.90 5.06
C SER A 293 -13.71 8.43 5.93
N SER A 294 -12.81 7.59 5.40
CA SER A 294 -11.78 6.91 6.20
C SER A 294 -10.38 7.49 6.03
N TYR A 295 -10.08 8.11 4.88
CA TYR A 295 -8.72 8.49 4.50
C TYR A 295 -8.56 9.98 4.12
N SER A 296 -9.62 10.80 4.11
CA SER A 296 -9.49 12.23 3.81
C SER A 296 -8.56 12.93 4.81
N GLU A 297 -7.86 13.97 4.35
CA GLU A 297 -6.96 14.78 5.18
C GLU A 297 -7.64 15.26 6.45
N SER A 298 -8.90 15.71 6.37
CA SER A 298 -9.67 16.21 7.53
C SER A 298 -9.96 15.09 8.54
N THR A 299 -10.32 13.89 8.07
CA THR A 299 -10.57 12.73 8.94
C THR A 299 -9.31 12.28 9.66
N ILE A 300 -8.19 12.22 8.93
CA ILE A 300 -6.91 11.79 9.49
C ILE A 300 -6.33 12.84 10.44
N ALA A 301 -6.42 14.13 10.09
CA ALA A 301 -5.97 15.22 10.98
C ALA A 301 -6.67 15.20 12.33
N LYS A 302 -8.00 14.99 12.37
CA LYS A 302 -8.76 14.86 13.63
C LYS A 302 -8.20 13.76 14.51
N LYS A 303 -7.92 12.58 13.96
CA LYS A 303 -7.34 11.44 14.72
C LYS A 303 -5.97 11.77 15.30
N TYR A 304 -5.12 12.50 14.56
CA TYR A 304 -3.82 12.94 15.09
C TYR A 304 -3.96 14.00 16.18
N VAL A 305 -4.89 14.96 16.03
CA VAL A 305 -5.18 15.97 17.06
C VAL A 305 -5.63 15.30 18.37
N GLU A 306 -6.49 14.27 18.30
CA GLU A 306 -6.89 13.49 19.48
C GLU A 306 -5.69 12.84 20.19
N ILE A 307 -4.74 12.26 19.42
CA ILE A 307 -3.50 11.71 19.99
C ILE A 307 -2.66 12.82 20.63
N TYR A 308 -2.47 13.95 19.96
CA TYR A 308 -1.67 15.05 20.47
C TYR A 308 -2.27 15.62 21.77
N ASN A 309 -3.57 15.81 21.83
CA ASN A 309 -4.26 16.29 23.04
C ASN A 309 -4.07 15.30 24.19
N LYS A 310 -4.24 13.99 23.92
CA LYS A 310 -4.06 12.96 24.94
C LYS A 310 -2.65 12.92 25.52
N ILE A 311 -1.60 13.07 24.71
CA ILE A 311 -0.21 12.99 25.19
C ILE A 311 0.32 14.28 25.81
N THR A 312 -0.31 15.45 25.49
CA THR A 312 0.06 16.76 26.05
C THR A 312 -0.77 17.13 27.27
N GLY A 313 -1.79 16.32 27.64
CA GLY A 313 -2.71 16.64 28.73
C GLY A 313 -3.71 17.76 28.40
N ASN A 314 -3.78 18.22 27.17
CA ASN A 314 -4.75 19.18 26.72
C ASN A 314 -6.08 18.46 26.42
N HIS A 315 -7.01 18.50 27.37
CA HIS A 315 -8.40 18.13 27.10
C HIS A 315 -9.08 19.33 26.43
N ALA A 316 -9.46 19.14 25.12
CA ALA A 316 -10.26 20.11 24.39
C ALA A 316 -11.71 20.10 24.89
#